data_c150ed00329ff363baf60a1afe9794e5
#
_entry.id   c150ed00329ff363baf60a1afe9794e5
#
_cell.length_a   1.000
_cell.length_b   1.000
_cell.length_c   1.000
_cell.angle_alpha   90.00
_cell.angle_beta   90.00
_cell.angle_gamma   90.00
#
_symmetry.space_group_name_H-M   'P 1'
#
loop_
_entity.id
_entity.type
_entity.pdbx_description
1 polymer ?
#
loop_
_entity_poly.entity_id
_entity_poly.type
_entity_poly.pdbx_seq_one_letter_code
_entity_poly.pdbx_strand_id
1 'polypeptide(L)'
;MLSGLLLDGLLRRWPDLHAYGIGGAMMQRRGFHALYSSERLAVHGYSFEVLLKLRDILKIRSALRSQLLQERPAVFVGVDAPDFNLGLERDLRAQGIKTVHFVCPSIWAWRPERIHKIRAAADHVLCLFPFEPALLAEQGIAATFVGHPLAQVIPEQPDKQAARQALGLAMDAPVLAVLP
;
A
#
# COMPACT_ATOMS: atom_id res chain seq x y z
N MET A 1 -3.12 -6.67 -2.15
CA MET A 1 -4.13 -7.14 -1.17
C MET A 1 -4.56 -6.01 -0.23
N LEU A 2 -3.68 -5.36 0.52
CA LEU A 2 -4.01 -4.27 1.46
C LEU A 2 -4.82 -3.13 0.83
N SER A 3 -4.40 -2.65 -0.34
CA SER A 3 -5.11 -1.59 -1.09
C SER A 3 -6.56 -1.97 -1.45
N GLY A 4 -6.81 -3.26 -1.77
CA GLY A 4 -8.16 -3.74 -2.06
C GLY A 4 -9.06 -3.74 -0.82
N LEU A 5 -8.54 -4.14 0.34
CA LEU A 5 -9.27 -4.13 1.61
C LEU A 5 -9.55 -2.70 2.09
N LEU A 6 -8.58 -1.79 1.90
CA LEU A 6 -8.79 -0.36 2.16
C LEU A 6 -9.92 0.19 1.28
N LEU A 7 -9.90 -0.12 -0.02
CA LEU A 7 -10.92 0.32 -0.96
C LEU A 7 -12.30 -0.22 -0.59
N ASP A 8 -12.42 -1.49 -0.16
CA ASP A 8 -13.65 -2.07 0.35
C ASP A 8 -14.22 -1.29 1.55
N GLY A 9 -13.34 -0.89 2.47
CA GLY A 9 -13.73 -0.09 3.63
C GLY A 9 -14.23 1.30 3.24
N LEU A 10 -13.54 1.95 2.30
CA LEU A 10 -13.90 3.27 1.80
C LEU A 10 -15.23 3.25 1.02
N LEU A 11 -15.43 2.28 0.13
CA LEU A 11 -16.67 2.14 -0.65
C LEU A 11 -17.89 1.81 0.22
N ARG A 12 -17.72 1.07 1.31
CA ARG A 12 -18.82 0.87 2.30
C ARG A 12 -19.26 2.18 2.95
N ARG A 13 -18.34 3.10 3.17
CA ARG A 13 -18.62 4.40 3.81
C ARG A 13 -19.07 5.44 2.79
N TRP A 14 -18.52 5.41 1.59
CA TRP A 14 -18.78 6.32 0.49
C TRP A 14 -19.01 5.52 -0.79
N PRO A 15 -20.26 5.06 -1.05
CA PRO A 15 -20.57 4.23 -2.21
C PRO A 15 -20.26 4.89 -3.56
N ASP A 16 -20.37 6.22 -3.63
CA ASP A 16 -20.11 7.01 -4.84
C ASP A 16 -18.64 7.44 -4.97
N LEU A 17 -17.74 6.83 -4.21
CA LEU A 17 -16.31 7.14 -4.27
C LEU A 17 -15.72 6.77 -5.64
N HIS A 18 -15.18 7.76 -6.35
CA HIS A 18 -14.38 7.52 -7.54
C HIS A 18 -12.91 7.34 -7.16
N ALA A 19 -12.39 6.14 -7.34
CA ALA A 19 -11.00 5.79 -7.03
C ALA A 19 -10.25 5.39 -8.31
N TYR A 20 -9.10 5.99 -8.52
CA TYR A 20 -8.26 5.74 -9.71
C TYR A 20 -6.77 5.88 -9.39
N GLY A 21 -5.91 5.37 -10.26
CA GLY A 21 -4.46 5.44 -10.11
C GLY A 21 -3.74 4.15 -10.49
N ILE A 22 -2.76 3.73 -9.66
CA ILE A 22 -2.05 2.47 -9.87
C ILE A 22 -2.74 1.38 -9.05
N GLY A 23 -3.21 0.34 -9.71
CA GLY A 23 -3.93 -0.75 -9.05
C GLY A 23 -3.82 -2.07 -9.79
N GLY A 24 -4.00 -3.17 -9.05
CA GLY A 24 -4.05 -4.52 -9.59
C GLY A 24 -5.48 -5.04 -9.76
N ALA A 25 -5.61 -6.27 -10.28
CA ALA A 25 -6.89 -6.91 -10.57
C ALA A 25 -7.88 -6.93 -9.38
N MET A 26 -7.38 -7.08 -8.15
CA MET A 26 -8.24 -7.06 -6.96
C MET A 26 -8.93 -5.71 -6.72
N MET A 27 -8.27 -4.60 -7.05
CA MET A 27 -8.85 -3.26 -6.94
C MET A 27 -9.82 -3.00 -8.10
N GLN A 28 -9.46 -3.40 -9.32
CA GLN A 28 -10.30 -3.24 -10.51
C GLN A 28 -11.66 -3.95 -10.37
N ARG A 29 -11.68 -5.16 -9.77
CA ARG A 29 -12.93 -5.88 -9.46
C ARG A 29 -13.86 -5.12 -8.50
N ARG A 30 -13.35 -4.11 -7.81
CA ARG A 30 -14.05 -3.23 -6.86
C ARG A 30 -14.39 -1.86 -7.45
N GLY A 31 -14.32 -1.72 -8.77
CA GLY A 31 -14.62 -0.46 -9.45
C GLY A 31 -13.47 0.55 -9.49
N PHE A 32 -12.26 0.15 -9.10
CA PHE A 32 -11.08 1.01 -9.22
C PHE A 32 -10.68 1.20 -10.68
N HIS A 33 -10.53 2.44 -11.12
CA HIS A 33 -10.05 2.75 -12.45
C HIS A 33 -8.50 2.74 -12.48
N ALA A 34 -7.93 1.65 -12.98
CA ALA A 34 -6.48 1.50 -13.06
C ALA A 34 -5.92 2.25 -14.29
N LEU A 35 -5.24 3.35 -14.05
CA LEU A 35 -4.46 4.08 -15.05
C LEU A 35 -3.21 3.30 -15.45
N TYR A 36 -2.60 2.63 -14.47
CA TYR A 36 -1.45 1.74 -14.63
C TYR A 36 -1.63 0.49 -13.79
N SER A 37 -1.22 -0.67 -14.35
CA SER A 37 -1.19 -1.93 -13.59
C SER A 37 -0.07 -1.90 -12.54
N SER A 38 -0.37 -2.35 -11.33
CA SER A 38 0.63 -2.53 -10.27
C SER A 38 1.71 -3.56 -10.62
N GLU A 39 1.42 -4.50 -11.52
CA GLU A 39 2.38 -5.51 -12.01
C GLU A 39 3.56 -4.86 -12.76
N ARG A 40 3.35 -3.72 -13.40
CA ARG A 40 4.41 -2.95 -14.08
C ARG A 40 5.42 -2.35 -13.11
N LEU A 41 5.06 -2.19 -11.84
CA LEU A 41 5.94 -1.68 -10.78
C LEU A 41 6.70 -2.81 -10.07
N ALA A 42 6.29 -4.06 -10.25
CA ALA A 42 6.97 -5.21 -9.65
C ALA A 42 8.32 -5.44 -10.34
N VAL A 43 9.40 -5.26 -9.57
CA VAL A 43 10.77 -5.51 -10.04
C VAL A 43 11.23 -6.85 -9.49
N HIS A 44 11.52 -7.80 -10.36
CA HIS A 44 12.09 -9.09 -10.01
C HIS A 44 13.44 -9.25 -10.72
N GLY A 45 14.47 -9.65 -9.97
CA GLY A 45 15.80 -10.00 -10.50
C GLY A 45 16.89 -8.95 -10.32
N TYR A 46 18.14 -9.37 -10.61
CA TYR A 46 19.37 -8.58 -10.52
C TYR A 46 20.02 -8.55 -11.90
N SER A 47 19.70 -7.57 -12.74
CA SER A 47 20.39 -7.44 -14.03
C SER A 47 20.15 -6.05 -14.66
N PHE A 48 20.72 -5.83 -15.84
CA PHE A 48 20.52 -4.64 -16.69
C PHE A 48 19.03 -4.32 -16.94
N GLU A 49 18.15 -5.33 -16.93
CA GLU A 49 16.70 -5.16 -17.00
C GLU A 49 16.13 -4.33 -15.84
N VAL A 50 16.76 -4.37 -14.66
CA VAL A 50 16.37 -3.55 -13.50
C VAL A 50 16.53 -2.07 -13.80
N LEU A 51 17.60 -1.67 -14.50
CA LEU A 51 17.84 -0.27 -14.88
C LEU A 51 16.78 0.23 -15.89
N LEU A 52 16.40 -0.59 -16.84
CA LEU A 52 15.33 -0.26 -17.81
C LEU A 52 13.98 -0.15 -17.10
N LYS A 53 13.66 -1.08 -16.21
CA LYS A 53 12.44 -1.05 -15.38
C LYS A 53 12.41 0.18 -14.47
N LEU A 54 13.55 0.58 -13.88
CA LEU A 54 13.62 1.78 -13.05
C LEU A 54 13.26 3.05 -13.85
N ARG A 55 13.73 3.15 -15.10
CA ARG A 55 13.36 4.25 -16.00
C ARG A 55 11.84 4.25 -16.29
N ASP A 56 11.24 3.09 -16.51
CA ASP A 56 9.79 2.97 -16.73
C ASP A 56 8.99 3.33 -15.48
N ILE A 57 9.44 2.90 -14.30
CA ILE A 57 8.83 3.28 -13.01
C ILE A 57 8.87 4.80 -12.82
N LEU A 58 10.00 5.44 -13.13
CA LEU A 58 10.13 6.90 -13.03
C LEU A 58 9.25 7.63 -14.04
N LYS A 59 9.10 7.11 -15.28
CA LYS A 59 8.17 7.64 -16.28
C LYS A 59 6.72 7.52 -15.81
N ILE A 60 6.31 6.35 -15.32
CA ILE A 60 4.96 6.12 -14.78
C ILE A 60 4.69 7.09 -13.62
N ARG A 61 5.65 7.24 -12.68
CA ARG A 61 5.51 8.17 -11.56
C ARG A 61 5.36 9.62 -12.03
N SER A 62 6.15 10.04 -13.01
CA SER A 62 6.08 11.39 -13.57
C SER A 62 4.75 11.64 -14.29
N ALA A 63 4.28 10.70 -15.10
CA ALA A 63 3.01 10.81 -15.81
C ALA A 63 1.82 10.83 -14.82
N LEU A 64 1.83 9.93 -13.82
CA LEU A 64 0.83 9.92 -12.76
C LEU A 64 0.81 11.23 -11.98
N ARG A 65 2.00 11.75 -11.60
CA ARG A 65 2.11 13.04 -10.94
C ARG A 65 1.45 14.17 -11.76
N SER A 66 1.77 14.25 -13.05
CA SER A 66 1.20 15.29 -13.94
C SER A 66 -0.31 15.20 -14.01
N GLN A 67 -0.83 13.98 -14.15
CA GLN A 67 -2.28 13.75 -14.20
C GLN A 67 -2.97 14.13 -12.87
N LEU A 68 -2.43 13.70 -11.73
CA LEU A 68 -2.98 14.02 -10.41
C LEU A 68 -2.95 15.52 -10.10
N LEU A 69 -1.93 16.25 -10.58
CA LEU A 69 -1.86 17.71 -10.45
C LEU A 69 -2.90 18.42 -11.31
N GLN A 70 -3.25 17.85 -12.47
CA GLN A 70 -4.28 18.37 -13.35
C GLN A 70 -5.68 18.09 -12.81
N GLU A 71 -5.95 16.86 -12.38
CA GLU A 71 -7.27 16.42 -11.91
C GLU A 71 -7.58 16.86 -10.48
N ARG A 72 -6.54 17.15 -9.67
CA ARG A 72 -6.63 17.62 -8.28
C ARG A 72 -7.60 16.79 -7.42
N PRO A 73 -7.32 15.50 -7.19
CA PRO A 73 -8.17 14.66 -6.37
C PRO A 73 -8.32 15.24 -4.95
N ALA A 74 -9.42 14.94 -4.28
CA ALA A 74 -9.67 15.36 -2.90
C ALA A 74 -8.60 14.83 -1.92
N VAL A 75 -8.09 13.62 -2.18
CA VAL A 75 -7.02 13.00 -1.40
C VAL A 75 -6.23 12.02 -2.27
N PHE A 76 -4.93 11.99 -2.08
CA PHE A 76 -4.05 10.94 -2.59
C PHE A 76 -3.71 9.97 -1.47
N VAL A 77 -3.85 8.67 -1.72
CA VAL A 77 -3.50 7.63 -0.76
C VAL A 77 -2.38 6.77 -1.33
N GLY A 78 -1.17 6.90 -0.79
CA GLY A 78 -0.06 6.00 -1.07
C GLY A 78 -0.14 4.77 -0.17
N VAL A 79 -0.13 3.58 -0.77
CA VAL A 79 -0.19 2.32 -0.02
C VAL A 79 1.15 1.62 -0.10
N ASP A 80 1.83 1.47 1.07
CA ASP A 80 3.15 0.84 1.15
C ASP A 80 4.16 1.45 0.15
N ALA A 81 5.15 0.69 -0.32
CA ALA A 81 6.14 1.10 -1.34
C ALA A 81 6.70 2.53 -1.12
N PRO A 82 7.31 2.82 0.05
CA PRO A 82 7.70 4.17 0.43
C PRO A 82 8.70 4.83 -0.53
N ASP A 83 9.52 4.05 -1.21
CA ASP A 83 10.50 4.58 -2.18
C ASP A 83 9.81 5.13 -3.45
N PHE A 84 8.61 4.63 -3.78
CA PHE A 84 7.78 5.17 -4.86
C PHE A 84 6.86 6.29 -4.36
N ASN A 85 6.11 6.02 -3.28
CA ASN A 85 5.00 6.88 -2.84
C ASN A 85 5.45 8.16 -2.15
N LEU A 86 6.41 8.12 -1.20
CA LEU A 86 6.77 9.30 -0.41
C LEU A 86 7.25 10.49 -1.26
N GLY A 87 7.94 10.22 -2.37
CA GLY A 87 8.33 11.29 -3.28
C GLY A 87 7.16 11.90 -4.04
N LEU A 88 6.19 11.08 -4.44
CA LEU A 88 4.97 11.53 -5.11
C LEU A 88 4.05 12.30 -4.16
N GLU A 89 3.82 11.75 -2.95
CA GLU A 89 3.05 12.39 -1.88
C GLU A 89 3.60 13.77 -1.54
N ARG A 90 4.92 13.90 -1.34
CA ARG A 90 5.56 15.19 -1.09
C ARG A 90 5.28 16.21 -2.18
N ASP A 91 5.40 15.80 -3.44
CA ASP A 91 5.19 16.69 -4.57
C ASP A 91 3.71 17.13 -4.70
N LEU A 92 2.76 16.22 -4.43
CA LEU A 92 1.33 16.50 -4.42
C LEU A 92 0.93 17.40 -3.25
N ARG A 93 1.44 17.10 -2.06
CA ARG A 93 1.20 17.90 -0.84
C ARG A 93 1.71 19.33 -1.01
N ALA A 94 2.87 19.53 -1.61
CA ALA A 94 3.41 20.85 -1.91
C ALA A 94 2.49 21.67 -2.85
N GLN A 95 1.61 21.02 -3.60
CA GLN A 95 0.61 21.64 -4.46
C GLN A 95 -0.80 21.70 -3.83
N GLY A 96 -0.88 21.40 -2.52
CA GLY A 96 -2.12 21.52 -1.73
C GLY A 96 -3.08 20.33 -1.87
N ILE A 97 -2.66 19.23 -2.48
CA ILE A 97 -3.43 17.98 -2.50
C ILE A 97 -3.18 17.25 -1.18
N LYS A 98 -4.25 16.85 -0.48
CA LYS A 98 -4.14 16.08 0.75
C LYS A 98 -3.53 14.72 0.50
N THR A 99 -2.61 14.29 1.38
CA THR A 99 -1.87 13.05 1.23
C THR A 99 -1.99 12.17 2.47
N VAL A 100 -2.30 10.89 2.26
CA VAL A 100 -2.36 9.87 3.30
C VAL A 100 -1.43 8.73 2.92
N HIS A 101 -0.54 8.34 3.82
CA HIS A 101 0.30 7.16 3.63
C HIS A 101 -0.26 5.99 4.44
N PHE A 102 -0.64 4.91 3.78
CA PHE A 102 -1.12 3.70 4.43
C PHE A 102 -0.02 2.65 4.47
N VAL A 103 0.24 2.10 5.62
CA VAL A 103 1.35 1.24 6.03
C VAL A 103 2.61 2.05 6.36
N CYS A 104 2.78 2.35 7.64
CA CYS A 104 3.98 3.04 8.12
C CYS A 104 5.25 2.29 7.70
N PRO A 105 6.22 2.94 7.04
CA PRO A 105 7.51 2.33 6.80
C PRO A 105 8.18 1.92 8.11
N SER A 106 8.83 0.75 8.15
CA SER A 106 9.43 0.17 9.36
C SER A 106 10.68 0.94 9.83
N ILE A 107 10.53 2.26 10.09
CA ILE A 107 11.60 3.16 10.54
C ILE A 107 12.16 2.79 11.91
N TRP A 108 11.39 2.08 12.70
CA TRP A 108 11.77 1.56 14.01
C TRP A 108 12.71 0.36 13.94
N ALA A 109 12.75 -0.37 12.81
CA ALA A 109 13.62 -1.52 12.60
C ALA A 109 14.86 -1.18 11.77
N TRP A 110 14.71 -0.30 10.76
CA TRP A 110 15.78 0.07 9.85
C TRP A 110 15.46 1.38 9.13
N ARG A 111 16.48 2.11 8.67
CA ARG A 111 16.36 3.41 7.98
C ARG A 111 15.55 4.46 8.76
N PRO A 112 15.93 4.79 10.00
CA PRO A 112 15.24 5.79 10.82
C PRO A 112 15.21 7.18 10.16
N GLU A 113 16.17 7.50 9.28
CA GLU A 113 16.21 8.74 8.52
C GLU A 113 15.01 8.94 7.59
N ARG A 114 14.25 7.90 7.26
CA ARG A 114 13.00 8.01 6.48
C ARG A 114 11.94 8.84 7.17
N ILE A 115 12.04 9.05 8.48
CA ILE A 115 11.08 9.87 9.23
C ILE A 115 10.95 11.28 8.64
N HIS A 116 12.06 11.88 8.18
CA HIS A 116 12.04 13.19 7.54
C HIS A 116 11.30 13.18 6.21
N LYS A 117 11.39 12.07 5.45
CA LYS A 117 10.66 11.91 4.19
C LYS A 117 9.17 11.74 4.44
N ILE A 118 8.77 10.96 5.46
CA ILE A 118 7.37 10.75 5.83
C ILE A 118 6.76 12.10 6.26
N ARG A 119 7.44 12.86 7.12
CA ARG A 119 6.98 14.18 7.58
C ARG A 119 6.77 15.18 6.43
N ALA A 120 7.63 15.14 5.42
CA ALA A 120 7.51 16.01 4.25
C ALA A 120 6.41 15.53 3.27
N ALA A 121 6.10 14.24 3.27
CA ALA A 121 5.25 13.59 2.27
C ALA A 121 3.79 13.50 2.70
N ALA A 122 3.51 13.04 3.91
CA ALA A 122 2.15 12.70 4.35
C ALA A 122 1.54 13.76 5.28
N ASP A 123 0.28 14.11 5.04
CA ASP A 123 -0.53 14.84 6.02
C ASP A 123 -0.98 13.92 7.14
N HIS A 124 -1.17 12.63 6.85
CA HIS A 124 -1.57 11.62 7.83
C HIS A 124 -1.01 10.24 7.47
N VAL A 125 -0.68 9.45 8.49
CA VAL A 125 -0.21 8.07 8.32
C VAL A 125 -1.19 7.10 8.96
N LEU A 126 -1.62 6.08 8.20
CA LEU A 126 -2.43 4.98 8.71
C LEU A 126 -1.51 3.80 9.06
N CYS A 127 -1.45 3.47 10.34
CA CYS A 127 -0.50 2.54 10.93
C CYS A 127 -1.11 1.15 11.13
N LEU A 128 -0.33 0.10 10.87
CA LEU A 128 -0.73 -1.29 11.08
C LEU A 128 -0.43 -1.78 12.50
N PHE A 129 0.50 -1.16 13.21
CA PHE A 129 0.90 -1.55 14.56
C PHE A 129 0.55 -0.49 15.60
N PRO A 130 0.10 -0.87 16.80
CA PRO A 130 -0.42 0.06 17.81
C PRO A 130 0.63 1.01 18.38
N PHE A 131 1.92 0.69 18.29
CA PHE A 131 3.03 1.52 18.78
C PHE A 131 3.48 2.61 17.80
N GLU A 132 3.19 2.45 16.50
CA GLU A 132 3.67 3.35 15.45
C GLU A 132 3.15 4.80 15.60
N PRO A 133 1.86 5.04 15.94
CA PRO A 133 1.37 6.42 16.10
C PRO A 133 2.13 7.22 17.15
N ALA A 134 2.49 6.62 18.28
CA ALA A 134 3.26 7.29 19.33
C ALA A 134 4.64 7.70 18.82
N LEU A 135 5.33 6.79 18.12
CA LEU A 135 6.64 7.03 17.53
C LEU A 135 6.60 8.16 16.46
N LEU A 136 5.54 8.20 15.66
CA LEU A 136 5.34 9.26 14.66
C LEU A 136 4.98 10.61 15.28
N ALA A 137 4.17 10.60 16.36
CA ALA A 137 3.76 11.80 17.08
C ALA A 137 4.96 12.54 17.70
N GLU A 138 5.97 11.83 18.22
CA GLU A 138 7.23 12.40 18.72
C GLU A 138 7.96 13.25 17.66
N GLN A 139 7.70 12.97 16.39
CA GLN A 139 8.27 13.66 15.24
C GLN A 139 7.29 14.67 14.60
N GLY A 140 6.16 14.93 15.24
CA GLY A 140 5.13 15.85 14.76
C GLY A 140 4.37 15.36 13.53
N ILE A 141 4.28 14.03 13.34
CA ILE A 141 3.57 13.41 12.22
C ILE A 141 2.23 12.88 12.73
N ALA A 142 1.13 13.35 12.14
CA ALA A 142 -0.20 12.86 12.45
C ALA A 142 -0.38 11.41 11.98
N ALA A 143 -0.84 10.53 12.88
CA ALA A 143 -0.99 9.12 12.57
C ALA A 143 -2.15 8.49 13.35
N THR A 144 -2.72 7.42 12.79
CA THR A 144 -3.78 6.63 13.41
C THR A 144 -3.50 5.14 13.27
N PHE A 145 -3.63 4.41 14.35
CA PHE A 145 -3.63 2.95 14.31
C PHE A 145 -4.97 2.46 13.74
N VAL A 146 -4.92 1.72 12.64
CA VAL A 146 -6.10 1.18 11.95
C VAL A 146 -6.18 -0.35 12.03
N GLY A 147 -5.18 -0.98 12.61
CA GLY A 147 -5.04 -2.43 12.66
C GLY A 147 -4.58 -3.04 11.32
N HIS A 148 -4.25 -4.32 11.37
CA HIS A 148 -3.84 -5.03 10.17
C HIS A 148 -5.08 -5.61 9.46
N PRO A 149 -5.39 -5.21 8.20
CA PRO A 149 -6.64 -5.63 7.52
C PRO A 149 -6.81 -7.14 7.39
N LEU A 150 -5.70 -7.90 7.39
CA LEU A 150 -5.76 -9.36 7.35
C LEU A 150 -6.35 -9.98 8.62
N ALA A 151 -6.31 -9.30 9.75
CA ALA A 151 -6.93 -9.78 10.98
C ALA A 151 -8.44 -9.98 10.84
N GLN A 152 -9.08 -9.26 9.90
CA GLN A 152 -10.50 -9.44 9.58
C GLN A 152 -10.78 -10.55 8.57
N VAL A 153 -9.76 -11.01 7.84
CA VAL A 153 -9.88 -11.99 6.75
C VAL A 153 -9.44 -13.38 7.20
N ILE A 154 -8.43 -13.45 8.08
CA ILE A 154 -7.91 -14.70 8.60
C ILE A 154 -8.84 -15.15 9.75
N PRO A 155 -9.48 -16.33 9.66
CA PRO A 155 -10.35 -16.81 10.72
C PRO A 155 -9.52 -17.15 11.98
N GLU A 156 -10.04 -16.81 13.16
CA GLU A 156 -9.40 -17.15 14.44
C GLU A 156 -9.30 -18.67 14.64
N GLN A 157 -10.27 -19.42 14.11
CA GLN A 157 -10.28 -20.88 14.11
C GLN A 157 -10.24 -21.40 12.67
N PRO A 158 -9.04 -21.64 12.12
CA PRO A 158 -8.91 -22.14 10.75
C PRO A 158 -9.35 -23.59 10.65
N ASP A 159 -10.17 -23.88 9.63
CA ASP A 159 -10.55 -25.25 9.29
C ASP A 159 -9.36 -25.98 8.62
N LYS A 160 -8.59 -26.70 9.43
CA LYS A 160 -7.43 -27.45 8.97
C LYS A 160 -7.77 -28.56 7.99
N GLN A 161 -8.94 -29.19 8.15
CA GLN A 161 -9.37 -30.28 7.27
C GLN A 161 -9.75 -29.75 5.90
N ALA A 162 -10.61 -28.72 5.85
CA ALA A 162 -10.96 -28.06 4.59
C ALA A 162 -9.74 -27.50 3.87
N ALA A 163 -8.80 -26.90 4.60
CA ALA A 163 -7.55 -26.39 4.01
C ALA A 163 -6.69 -27.50 3.38
N ARG A 164 -6.58 -28.66 4.07
CA ARG A 164 -5.84 -29.83 3.53
C ARG A 164 -6.51 -30.37 2.27
N GLN A 165 -7.83 -30.49 2.27
CA GLN A 165 -8.58 -30.92 1.08
C GLN A 165 -8.37 -29.96 -0.09
N ALA A 166 -8.50 -28.66 0.14
CA ALA A 166 -8.32 -27.63 -0.89
C ALA A 166 -6.91 -27.62 -1.51
N LEU A 167 -5.90 -28.00 -0.71
CA LEU A 167 -4.49 -28.08 -1.16
C LEU A 167 -4.09 -29.47 -1.65
N GLY A 168 -4.97 -30.47 -1.64
CA GLY A 168 -4.67 -31.84 -2.03
C GLY A 168 -3.68 -32.54 -1.11
N LEU A 169 -3.63 -32.18 0.18
CA LEU A 169 -2.71 -32.73 1.16
C LEU A 169 -3.34 -33.88 1.93
N ALA A 170 -2.54 -34.90 2.30
CA ALA A 170 -2.97 -35.97 3.17
C ALA A 170 -3.45 -35.44 4.52
N MET A 171 -4.52 -36.05 5.08
CA MET A 171 -5.22 -35.49 6.24
C MET A 171 -4.40 -35.61 7.54
N ASP A 172 -3.54 -36.60 7.64
CA ASP A 172 -2.77 -36.99 8.84
C ASP A 172 -1.26 -36.82 8.70
N ALA A 173 -0.77 -36.60 7.48
CA ALA A 173 0.67 -36.45 7.26
C ALA A 173 1.21 -35.11 7.83
N PRO A 174 2.46 -35.10 8.34
CA PRO A 174 3.12 -33.83 8.70
C PRO A 174 3.31 -32.95 7.46
N VAL A 175 3.08 -31.64 7.61
CA VAL A 175 3.22 -30.66 6.54
C VAL A 175 4.26 -29.63 6.93
N LEU A 176 5.26 -29.44 6.10
CA LEU A 176 6.22 -28.34 6.17
C LEU A 176 5.88 -27.30 5.10
N ALA A 177 5.49 -26.08 5.52
CA ALA A 177 5.30 -24.98 4.62
C ALA A 177 6.62 -24.21 4.43
N VAL A 178 7.09 -24.11 3.19
CA VAL A 178 8.24 -23.26 2.81
C VAL A 178 7.69 -22.04 2.12
N LEU A 179 7.86 -20.88 2.74
CA LEU A 179 7.37 -19.59 2.22
C LEU A 179 8.56 -18.79 1.69
N PRO A 180 8.43 -18.12 0.52
CA PRO A 180 9.49 -17.28 -0.04
C PRO A 180 9.77 -16.02 0.79
#